data_1eb963aaa7d9cb7075e247600a491ae7
#
_entry.id   1eb963aaa7d9cb7075e247600a491ae7
#
_cell.length_a   1.000
_cell.length_b   1.000
_cell.length_c   1.000
_cell.angle_alpha   90.00
_cell.angle_beta   90.00
_cell.angle_gamma   90.00
#
_symmetry.space_group_name_H-M   'P 1'
#
loop_
_entity.id
_entity.type
_entity.pdbx_description
1 polymer ?
#
loop_
_entity_poly.entity_id
_entity_poly.type
_entity_poly.pdbx_seq_one_letter_code
_entity_poly.pdbx_strand_id
1 'polypeptide(L)'
;GDVYLHTGVVREGVWMYVPAEWNENIEKCKFTKSQAEANVWTITLSPSVREWFSSGTTPVEQLGIIIRSADGSKKGLDKDQFVSVADAKYHGFIPGEVKEKSLPTGVQEGINLDADNQSVTFVLYDKATDGSHKDYAYVIGDFNDWTLANDETSQMYRDEASGCWWMTVSGLDPVEEYRFQYYVGTSSKGAMRLADPYTEKILDPDNDKYIPASTYPGDERQYPDKGIGLVSTFRLQQQEYGWNNTDFKIKDVDNLMIYEMLLRDFTESGDLSGALRKLDYLQTLGINAIELMPVQEFDGNNSWGYNPCFFFALDKAYGTKDMYKRFIDECHSRGIAVLFDVVYNHATGNMPNVRLYWNEAKGCPASNNPWFNETAPHPFSVF
;
A
#
# COMPACT_ATOMS: atom_id res chain seq x y z
N GLY A 1 26.93 -23.04 -8.30
CA GLY A 1 26.08 -22.26 -9.21
C GLY A 1 26.41 -20.77 -9.11
N ASP A 2 25.84 -19.99 -10.02
CA ASP A 2 26.00 -18.53 -9.98
C ASP A 2 25.20 -17.94 -8.82
N VAL A 3 25.75 -16.88 -8.24
CA VAL A 3 25.19 -16.18 -7.10
C VAL A 3 24.91 -14.72 -7.51
N TYR A 4 23.75 -14.23 -7.12
CA TYR A 4 23.31 -12.88 -7.47
C TYR A 4 22.94 -12.07 -6.24
N LEU A 5 23.15 -10.78 -6.34
CA LEU A 5 22.73 -9.78 -5.36
C LEU A 5 21.36 -9.24 -5.77
N HIS A 6 20.36 -9.41 -4.92
CA HIS A 6 19.15 -8.62 -4.97
C HIS A 6 19.27 -7.53 -3.91
N THR A 7 19.21 -6.27 -4.32
CA THR A 7 19.57 -5.12 -3.49
C THR A 7 18.85 -3.86 -3.91
N GLY A 8 18.72 -2.92 -3.00
CA GLY A 8 18.14 -1.61 -3.23
C GLY A 8 18.63 -0.60 -2.20
N VAL A 9 18.42 0.67 -2.48
CA VAL A 9 18.54 1.72 -1.47
C VAL A 9 17.30 1.62 -0.59
N VAL A 10 17.50 1.57 0.73
CA VAL A 10 16.39 1.59 1.69
C VAL A 10 16.33 2.97 2.32
N ARG A 11 15.18 3.60 2.19
CA ARG A 11 14.90 4.91 2.76
C ARG A 11 13.51 4.93 3.37
N GLU A 12 13.42 5.42 4.58
CA GLU A 12 12.15 5.55 5.30
C GLU A 12 11.32 4.24 5.27
N GLY A 13 12.02 3.09 5.37
CA GLY A 13 11.43 1.75 5.37
C GLY A 13 11.00 1.22 3.99
N VAL A 14 11.35 1.89 2.90
CA VAL A 14 10.99 1.48 1.53
C VAL A 14 12.24 1.20 0.70
N TRP A 15 12.20 0.10 -0.06
CA TRP A 15 13.23 -0.24 -1.04
C TRP A 15 13.02 0.58 -2.32
N MET A 16 14.11 1.18 -2.81
CA MET A 16 14.14 2.03 -3.99
C MET A 16 15.35 1.68 -4.86
N TYR A 17 15.28 2.05 -6.13
CA TYR A 17 16.38 1.84 -7.08
C TYR A 17 16.88 0.39 -7.13
N VAL A 18 15.95 -0.56 -7.05
CA VAL A 18 16.25 -1.99 -7.18
C VAL A 18 16.68 -2.26 -8.64
N PRO A 19 17.91 -2.73 -8.89
CA PRO A 19 18.44 -2.83 -10.25
C PRO A 19 17.85 -3.96 -11.07
N ALA A 20 17.32 -4.99 -10.42
CA ALA A 20 16.77 -6.18 -11.06
C ALA A 20 15.64 -6.79 -10.22
N GLU A 21 14.64 -7.29 -10.89
CA GLU A 21 13.55 -8.06 -10.25
C GLU A 21 14.07 -9.37 -9.64
N TRP A 22 13.28 -9.98 -8.74
CA TRP A 22 13.72 -11.17 -7.99
C TRP A 22 14.23 -12.31 -8.89
N ASN A 23 13.59 -12.53 -10.03
CA ASN A 23 13.93 -13.63 -10.94
C ASN A 23 14.82 -13.18 -12.11
N GLU A 24 15.28 -11.93 -12.11
CA GLU A 24 16.07 -11.36 -13.18
C GLU A 24 17.57 -11.47 -12.86
N ASN A 25 18.33 -12.08 -13.77
CA ASN A 25 19.77 -12.27 -13.63
C ASN A 25 20.53 -11.30 -14.53
N ILE A 26 20.84 -10.11 -14.01
CA ILE A 26 21.67 -9.13 -14.71
C ILE A 26 23.13 -9.25 -14.28
N GLU A 27 24.06 -9.00 -15.22
CA GLU A 27 25.50 -9.10 -14.96
C GLU A 27 25.97 -8.15 -13.85
N LYS A 28 25.38 -6.97 -13.77
CA LYS A 28 25.64 -5.96 -12.74
C LYS A 28 25.45 -6.48 -11.30
N CYS A 29 24.53 -7.43 -11.12
CA CYS A 29 24.20 -8.01 -9.81
C CYS A 29 24.87 -9.38 -9.57
N LYS A 30 25.71 -9.86 -10.50
CA LYS A 30 26.35 -11.16 -10.40
C LYS A 30 27.61 -11.08 -9.52
N PHE A 31 27.71 -12.00 -8.58
CA PHE A 31 28.92 -12.16 -7.78
C PHE A 31 30.01 -12.87 -8.57
N THR A 32 31.24 -12.43 -8.40
CA THR A 32 32.42 -13.10 -8.93
C THR A 32 33.01 -14.02 -7.88
N LYS A 33 33.20 -15.30 -8.22
CA LYS A 33 33.83 -16.27 -7.32
C LYS A 33 35.34 -15.99 -7.18
N SER A 34 35.83 -15.93 -5.96
CA SER A 34 37.26 -15.78 -5.69
C SER A 34 38.05 -16.98 -6.26
N GLN A 35 39.20 -16.67 -6.88
CA GLN A 35 40.16 -17.70 -7.33
C GLN A 35 41.17 -18.04 -6.23
N ALA A 36 41.35 -17.12 -5.28
CA ALA A 36 42.34 -17.26 -4.20
C ALA A 36 41.78 -17.94 -2.95
N GLU A 37 40.47 -17.77 -2.71
CA GLU A 37 39.81 -18.24 -1.48
C GLU A 37 38.66 -19.16 -1.79
N ALA A 38 38.61 -20.31 -1.17
CA ALA A 38 37.50 -21.25 -1.33
C ALA A 38 36.22 -20.70 -0.69
N ASN A 39 35.10 -20.84 -1.41
CA ASN A 39 33.78 -20.43 -0.94
C ASN A 39 33.58 -18.92 -0.70
N VAL A 40 34.41 -18.08 -1.35
CA VAL A 40 34.27 -16.62 -1.30
C VAL A 40 33.79 -16.11 -2.65
N TRP A 41 32.76 -15.25 -2.62
CA TRP A 41 32.26 -14.51 -3.77
C TRP A 41 32.25 -13.02 -3.43
N THR A 42 32.59 -12.20 -4.40
CA THR A 42 32.69 -10.76 -4.26
C THR A 42 31.86 -10.04 -5.31
N ILE A 43 31.32 -8.89 -4.94
CA ILE A 43 30.72 -7.92 -5.85
C ILE A 43 31.18 -6.53 -5.44
N THR A 44 31.46 -5.67 -6.41
CA THR A 44 31.92 -4.30 -6.15
C THR A 44 30.87 -3.32 -6.69
N LEU A 45 30.38 -2.44 -5.82
CA LEU A 45 29.50 -1.35 -6.18
C LEU A 45 30.34 -0.15 -6.67
N SER A 46 30.65 -0.12 -7.95
CA SER A 46 31.58 0.85 -8.57
C SER A 46 30.87 1.72 -9.61
N PRO A 47 31.26 2.98 -9.81
CA PRO A 47 32.38 3.69 -9.15
C PRO A 47 32.05 4.22 -7.75
N SER A 48 30.78 4.36 -7.44
CA SER A 48 30.25 4.71 -6.11
C SER A 48 28.92 4.03 -5.89
N VAL A 49 28.48 3.90 -4.64
CA VAL A 49 27.15 3.35 -4.30
C VAL A 49 26.05 4.15 -5.02
N ARG A 50 26.12 5.48 -4.99
CA ARG A 50 25.14 6.38 -5.60
C ARG A 50 25.03 6.17 -7.12
N GLU A 51 26.14 6.08 -7.81
CA GLU A 51 26.18 5.86 -9.26
C GLU A 51 25.77 4.44 -9.63
N TRP A 52 26.18 3.47 -8.81
CA TRP A 52 25.80 2.08 -9.02
C TRP A 52 24.27 1.88 -8.96
N PHE A 53 23.57 2.52 -8.02
CA PHE A 53 22.12 2.50 -7.94
C PHE A 53 21.43 3.50 -8.87
N SER A 54 22.16 4.41 -9.51
CA SER A 54 21.60 5.52 -10.29
C SER A 54 20.64 6.40 -9.47
N SER A 55 20.95 6.57 -8.17
CA SER A 55 20.06 7.24 -7.22
C SER A 55 20.09 8.79 -7.34
N GLY A 56 20.90 9.34 -8.26
CA GLY A 56 20.95 10.78 -8.51
C GLY A 56 21.30 11.58 -7.26
N THR A 57 20.42 12.49 -6.87
CA THR A 57 20.54 13.31 -5.65
C THR A 57 19.84 12.69 -4.44
N THR A 58 19.14 11.58 -4.60
CA THR A 58 18.45 10.90 -3.48
C THR A 58 19.45 10.46 -2.43
N PRO A 59 19.25 10.77 -1.15
CA PRO A 59 20.10 10.30 -0.08
C PRO A 59 20.15 8.78 0.00
N VAL A 60 21.33 8.21 0.19
CA VAL A 60 21.54 6.78 0.41
C VAL A 60 21.95 6.57 1.86
N GLU A 61 21.01 6.17 2.68
CA GLU A 61 21.22 5.98 4.12
C GLU A 61 21.48 4.52 4.48
N GLN A 62 20.84 3.61 3.75
CA GLN A 62 20.91 2.19 4.00
C GLN A 62 20.78 1.40 2.69
N LEU A 63 21.44 0.27 2.61
CA LEU A 63 21.29 -0.71 1.54
C LEU A 63 20.63 -1.96 2.08
N GLY A 64 19.59 -2.44 1.39
CA GLY A 64 19.07 -3.78 1.56
C GLY A 64 19.86 -4.76 0.73
N ILE A 65 20.24 -5.89 1.29
CA ILE A 65 21.09 -6.90 0.65
C ILE A 65 20.47 -8.28 0.83
N ILE A 66 20.20 -8.94 -0.29
CA ILE A 66 19.77 -10.33 -0.32
C ILE A 66 20.67 -11.08 -1.30
N ILE A 67 21.31 -12.13 -0.83
CA ILE A 67 22.12 -13.02 -1.66
C ILE A 67 21.23 -14.17 -2.11
N ARG A 68 21.15 -14.44 -3.42
CA ARG A 68 20.29 -15.49 -3.97
C ARG A 68 20.96 -16.36 -5.03
N SER A 69 20.43 -17.56 -5.23
CA SER A 69 20.75 -18.40 -6.38
C SER A 69 20.20 -17.82 -7.69
N ALA A 70 20.75 -18.25 -8.82
CA ALA A 70 20.32 -17.79 -10.15
C ALA A 70 18.83 -18.10 -10.44
N ASP A 71 18.31 -19.20 -9.93
CA ASP A 71 16.91 -19.62 -10.06
C ASP A 71 15.98 -19.02 -9.00
N GLY A 72 16.51 -18.17 -8.10
CA GLY A 72 15.75 -17.55 -7.02
C GLY A 72 15.26 -18.51 -5.92
N SER A 73 15.54 -19.81 -6.03
CA SER A 73 15.04 -20.84 -5.12
C SER A 73 15.73 -20.86 -3.75
N LYS A 74 16.90 -20.25 -3.64
CA LYS A 74 17.70 -20.21 -2.41
C LYS A 74 18.13 -18.79 -2.07
N LYS A 75 17.96 -18.44 -0.81
CA LYS A 75 18.59 -17.24 -0.19
C LYS A 75 19.86 -17.65 0.54
N GLY A 76 20.86 -16.79 0.51
CA GLY A 76 22.13 -17.03 1.23
C GLY A 76 22.00 -16.87 2.74
N LEU A 77 21.03 -16.10 3.19
CA LEU A 77 20.66 -15.91 4.59
C LEU A 77 19.15 -15.96 4.71
N ASP A 78 18.64 -16.43 5.83
CA ASP A 78 17.19 -16.53 6.09
C ASP A 78 16.50 -15.17 6.20
N LYS A 79 17.29 -14.10 6.38
CA LYS A 79 16.82 -12.73 6.56
C LYS A 79 17.54 -11.78 5.65
N ASP A 80 16.84 -10.72 5.26
CA ASP A 80 17.41 -9.59 4.55
C ASP A 80 18.44 -8.88 5.44
N GLN A 81 19.54 -8.48 4.84
CA GLN A 81 20.62 -7.76 5.53
C GLN A 81 20.52 -6.28 5.18
N PHE A 82 20.69 -5.43 6.18
CA PHE A 82 20.68 -3.98 6.00
C PHE A 82 22.03 -3.41 6.41
N VAL A 83 22.63 -2.64 5.51
CA VAL A 83 23.93 -1.99 5.72
C VAL A 83 23.75 -0.48 5.69
N SER A 84 24.04 0.17 6.82
CA SER A 84 24.03 1.63 6.88
C SER A 84 25.14 2.23 6.03
N VAL A 85 24.83 3.29 5.30
CA VAL A 85 25.73 4.04 4.46
C VAL A 85 25.85 5.45 5.00
N ALA A 86 27.06 5.92 5.30
CA ALA A 86 27.29 7.30 5.68
C ALA A 86 27.26 8.19 4.43
N ASP A 87 26.20 8.96 4.27
CA ASP A 87 26.13 10.03 3.27
C ASP A 87 26.48 11.36 3.93
N ALA A 88 27.71 11.82 3.76
CA ALA A 88 28.22 13.03 4.38
C ALA A 88 27.52 14.34 3.92
N LYS A 89 26.67 14.26 2.89
CA LYS A 89 25.91 15.39 2.34
C LYS A 89 24.46 15.43 2.81
N TYR A 90 24.00 14.40 3.51
CA TYR A 90 22.62 14.28 3.94
C TYR A 90 22.51 14.51 5.45
N HIS A 91 21.78 15.55 5.80
CA HIS A 91 21.28 15.77 7.15
C HIS A 91 19.79 15.47 7.12
N GLY A 92 19.37 14.36 7.68
CA GLY A 92 17.96 13.97 7.76
C GLY A 92 17.11 15.02 8.49
N PHE A 93 15.80 14.96 8.30
CA PHE A 93 14.87 15.78 9.08
C PHE A 93 14.98 15.42 10.56
N ILE A 94 15.05 16.45 11.41
CA ILE A 94 15.08 16.29 12.86
C ILE A 94 13.68 16.61 13.38
N PRO A 95 12.92 15.60 13.89
CA PRO A 95 11.62 15.82 14.47
C PRO A 95 11.65 16.79 15.64
N GLY A 96 10.62 17.63 15.71
CA GLY A 96 10.42 18.59 16.81
C GLY A 96 9.81 17.93 18.06
N GLU A 97 9.67 18.74 19.11
CA GLU A 97 8.96 18.34 20.31
C GLU A 97 7.50 18.01 19.99
N VAL A 98 7.00 16.92 20.57
CA VAL A 98 5.60 16.48 20.40
C VAL A 98 4.67 17.44 21.10
N LYS A 99 3.62 17.87 20.41
CA LYS A 99 2.56 18.72 20.95
C LYS A 99 1.35 17.85 21.31
N GLU A 100 0.98 17.87 22.58
CA GLU A 100 -0.20 17.15 23.06
C GLU A 100 -1.47 17.98 22.83
N LYS A 101 -2.50 17.33 22.27
CA LYS A 101 -3.81 17.95 22.10
C LYS A 101 -4.87 16.84 21.93
N SER A 102 -5.99 16.99 22.65
CA SER A 102 -7.10 16.04 22.55
C SER A 102 -7.67 15.95 21.15
N LEU A 103 -8.03 14.74 20.75
CA LEU A 103 -8.70 14.45 19.48
C LEU A 103 -10.00 15.25 19.36
N PRO A 104 -10.29 15.88 18.22
CA PRO A 104 -11.57 16.56 18.01
C PRO A 104 -12.75 15.63 18.15
N THR A 105 -13.86 16.13 18.70
CA THR A 105 -15.07 15.34 18.88
C THR A 105 -15.66 14.95 17.52
N GLY A 106 -16.04 13.69 17.36
CA GLY A 106 -16.75 13.19 16.16
C GLY A 106 -15.84 12.70 15.05
N VAL A 107 -14.50 12.82 15.16
CA VAL A 107 -13.57 12.22 14.22
C VAL A 107 -13.28 10.76 14.59
N GLN A 108 -12.96 9.96 13.58
CA GLN A 108 -12.58 8.56 13.69
C GLN A 108 -11.18 8.33 13.14
N GLU A 109 -10.61 7.16 13.37
CA GLU A 109 -9.35 6.75 12.73
C GLU A 109 -9.46 6.86 11.21
N GLY A 110 -8.36 7.27 10.57
CA GLY A 110 -8.25 7.47 9.13
C GLY A 110 -8.55 8.91 8.68
N ILE A 111 -9.19 9.05 7.55
CA ILE A 111 -9.37 10.30 6.81
C ILE A 111 -10.79 10.84 7.06
N ASN A 112 -10.89 11.93 7.82
CA ASN A 112 -12.17 12.58 8.12
C ASN A 112 -12.36 13.80 7.22
N LEU A 113 -13.24 13.70 6.23
CA LEU A 113 -13.50 14.74 5.23
C LEU A 113 -14.56 15.72 5.73
N ASP A 114 -14.28 17.01 5.62
CA ASP A 114 -15.21 18.11 5.89
C ASP A 114 -15.25 19.03 4.67
N ALA A 115 -16.14 18.72 3.74
CA ALA A 115 -16.27 19.46 2.49
C ALA A 115 -16.76 20.89 2.70
N ASP A 116 -17.64 21.15 3.68
CA ASP A 116 -18.21 22.47 3.96
C ASP A 116 -17.14 23.45 4.50
N ASN A 117 -16.20 22.94 5.30
CA ASN A 117 -15.09 23.71 5.84
C ASN A 117 -13.82 23.60 4.98
N GLN A 118 -13.90 22.92 3.82
CA GLN A 118 -12.74 22.69 2.94
C GLN A 118 -11.54 22.14 3.70
N SER A 119 -11.79 21.18 4.59
CA SER A 119 -10.78 20.63 5.47
C SER A 119 -10.82 19.11 5.56
N VAL A 120 -9.70 18.54 5.98
CA VAL A 120 -9.55 17.11 6.28
C VAL A 120 -8.87 16.96 7.64
N THR A 121 -9.34 16.05 8.46
CA THR A 121 -8.65 15.64 9.68
C THR A 121 -8.11 14.23 9.52
N PHE A 122 -6.80 14.11 9.58
CA PHE A 122 -6.09 12.83 9.59
C PHE A 122 -5.96 12.32 11.01
N VAL A 123 -6.28 11.05 11.23
CA VAL A 123 -6.18 10.39 12.53
C VAL A 123 -5.50 9.03 12.36
N LEU A 124 -4.32 8.88 12.94
CA LEU A 124 -3.55 7.64 12.92
C LEU A 124 -3.50 7.05 14.34
N TYR A 125 -4.11 5.88 14.53
CA TYR A 125 -3.95 5.15 15.79
C TYR A 125 -2.55 4.55 15.89
N ASP A 126 -1.88 4.79 17.01
CA ASP A 126 -0.53 4.34 17.28
C ASP A 126 -0.36 4.06 18.78
N LYS A 127 -0.85 2.89 19.20
CA LYS A 127 -0.68 2.37 20.54
C LYS A 127 -0.56 0.86 20.49
N ALA A 128 0.64 0.36 20.73
CA ALA A 128 0.92 -1.07 20.80
C ALA A 128 0.25 -1.73 22.00
N THR A 129 0.18 -3.06 22.01
CA THR A 129 -0.43 -3.82 23.11
C THR A 129 0.31 -3.66 24.46
N ASP A 130 1.59 -3.29 24.42
CA ASP A 130 2.40 -2.96 25.60
C ASP A 130 2.33 -1.47 25.99
N GLY A 131 1.50 -0.69 25.29
CA GLY A 131 1.34 0.75 25.50
C GLY A 131 2.38 1.63 24.81
N SER A 132 3.40 1.06 24.15
CA SER A 132 4.38 1.84 23.42
C SER A 132 3.77 2.44 22.13
N HIS A 133 4.39 3.52 21.65
CA HIS A 133 3.99 4.25 20.43
C HIS A 133 5.23 4.81 19.73
N LYS A 134 5.05 5.45 18.58
CA LYS A 134 6.11 6.18 17.88
C LYS A 134 6.44 7.48 18.63
N ASP A 135 7.66 7.97 18.44
CA ASP A 135 8.11 9.19 19.10
C ASP A 135 7.60 10.45 18.40
N TYR A 136 7.24 10.35 17.12
CA TYR A 136 6.74 11.45 16.30
C TYR A 136 5.89 10.98 15.12
N ALA A 137 5.00 11.87 14.67
CA ALA A 137 4.21 11.69 13.46
C ALA A 137 4.00 13.02 12.73
N TYR A 138 4.03 12.95 11.40
CA TYR A 138 3.78 14.05 10.47
C TYR A 138 2.88 13.59 9.34
N VAL A 139 2.13 14.50 8.72
CA VAL A 139 1.43 14.26 7.46
C VAL A 139 2.04 15.14 6.38
N ILE A 140 2.39 14.54 5.26
CA ILE A 140 2.94 15.24 4.11
C ILE A 140 2.19 14.82 2.86
N GLY A 141 1.96 15.77 1.97
CA GLY A 141 1.19 15.54 0.77
C GLY A 141 1.16 16.78 -0.13
N ASP A 142 0.31 16.73 -1.14
CA ASP A 142 0.18 17.83 -2.11
C ASP A 142 -0.19 19.16 -1.45
N PHE A 143 -0.91 19.13 -0.35
CA PHE A 143 -1.37 20.32 0.39
C PHE A 143 -0.24 21.07 1.11
N ASN A 144 0.91 20.49 1.33
CA ASN A 144 2.08 21.13 1.94
C ASN A 144 3.38 20.90 1.15
N ASP A 145 3.23 20.62 -0.16
CA ASP A 145 4.35 20.33 -1.07
C ASP A 145 5.27 19.21 -0.55
N TRP A 146 4.71 18.25 0.17
CA TRP A 146 5.44 17.10 0.76
C TRP A 146 6.56 17.52 1.72
N THR A 147 6.40 18.66 2.39
CA THR A 147 7.41 19.28 3.25
C THR A 147 7.23 18.83 4.70
N LEU A 148 8.29 18.34 5.32
CA LEU A 148 8.37 18.10 6.75
C LEU A 148 8.71 19.42 7.47
N ALA A 149 7.86 19.86 8.38
CA ALA A 149 8.06 21.04 9.22
C ALA A 149 7.62 20.75 10.66
N ASN A 150 8.34 21.35 11.64
CA ASN A 150 8.02 21.21 13.06
C ASN A 150 6.94 22.22 13.52
N ASP A 151 5.90 22.34 12.71
CA ASP A 151 4.78 23.24 12.94
C ASP A 151 3.45 22.61 12.47
N GLU A 152 2.39 23.38 12.53
CA GLU A 152 1.02 22.98 12.18
C GLU A 152 0.79 22.63 10.69
N THR A 153 1.78 22.86 9.84
CA THR A 153 1.65 22.54 8.42
C THR A 153 1.89 21.06 8.12
N SER A 154 2.60 20.32 9.00
CA SER A 154 2.82 18.90 8.83
C SER A 154 2.92 18.09 10.12
N GLN A 155 3.27 18.70 11.27
CA GLN A 155 3.42 17.98 12.53
C GLN A 155 2.06 17.65 13.15
N MET A 156 1.86 16.35 13.45
CA MET A 156 0.64 15.88 14.10
C MET A 156 0.68 16.15 15.63
N TYR A 157 -0.49 16.39 16.20
CA TYR A 157 -0.71 16.37 17.66
C TYR A 157 -0.83 14.94 18.15
N ARG A 158 -0.39 14.70 19.37
CA ARG A 158 -0.61 13.45 20.10
C ARG A 158 -1.78 13.59 21.06
N ASP A 159 -2.72 12.66 21.02
CA ASP A 159 -3.73 12.45 22.07
C ASP A 159 -3.41 11.13 22.79
N GLU A 160 -2.82 11.24 23.98
CA GLU A 160 -2.45 10.06 24.77
C GLU A 160 -3.67 9.26 25.23
N ALA A 161 -4.80 9.91 25.46
CA ALA A 161 -6.01 9.24 25.94
C ALA A 161 -6.58 8.28 24.88
N SER A 162 -6.65 8.70 23.62
CA SER A 162 -7.11 7.86 22.51
C SER A 162 -6.01 6.98 21.93
N GLY A 163 -4.74 7.32 22.14
CA GLY A 163 -3.61 6.65 21.50
C GLY A 163 -3.43 7.07 20.04
N CYS A 164 -3.95 8.24 19.65
CA CYS A 164 -3.93 8.69 18.27
C CYS A 164 -2.99 9.88 18.03
N TRP A 165 -2.44 9.93 16.83
CA TRP A 165 -1.88 11.12 16.21
C TRP A 165 -2.95 11.75 15.33
N TRP A 166 -3.04 13.09 15.31
CA TRP A 166 -4.00 13.77 14.48
C TRP A 166 -3.58 15.17 14.05
N MET A 167 -4.05 15.60 12.90
CA MET A 167 -3.98 17.00 12.48
C MET A 167 -5.08 17.32 11.49
N THR A 168 -5.47 18.61 11.40
CA THR A 168 -6.43 19.09 10.43
C THR A 168 -5.72 20.01 9.44
N VAL A 169 -5.96 19.77 8.16
CA VAL A 169 -5.53 20.62 7.05
C VAL A 169 -6.77 21.33 6.50
N SER A 170 -6.68 22.65 6.31
CA SER A 170 -7.78 23.50 5.84
C SER A 170 -7.38 24.28 4.58
N GLY A 171 -8.38 24.87 3.91
CA GLY A 171 -8.17 25.67 2.70
C GLY A 171 -7.95 24.82 1.45
N LEU A 172 -8.47 23.59 1.45
CA LEU A 172 -8.36 22.65 0.35
C LEU A 172 -9.42 22.93 -0.73
N ASP A 173 -9.07 22.71 -2.00
CA ASP A 173 -10.04 22.67 -3.08
C ASP A 173 -10.86 21.37 -2.96
N PRO A 174 -12.19 21.44 -2.81
CA PRO A 174 -13.01 20.25 -2.57
C PRO A 174 -13.06 19.27 -3.76
N VAL A 175 -12.78 19.71 -4.98
CA VAL A 175 -12.84 18.85 -6.19
C VAL A 175 -11.49 18.23 -6.57
N GLU A 176 -10.40 18.76 -6.01
CA GLU A 176 -9.06 18.20 -6.25
C GLU A 176 -8.85 16.88 -5.51
N GLU A 177 -8.10 15.98 -6.12
CA GLU A 177 -7.61 14.77 -5.47
C GLU A 177 -6.23 15.02 -4.89
N TYR A 178 -6.11 14.89 -3.58
CA TYR A 178 -4.86 15.07 -2.85
C TYR A 178 -4.21 13.73 -2.55
N ARG A 179 -2.87 13.67 -2.69
CA ARG A 179 -2.02 12.53 -2.38
C ARG A 179 -1.25 12.82 -1.11
N PHE A 180 -1.12 11.84 -0.22
CA PHE A 180 -0.43 12.05 1.05
C PHE A 180 0.15 10.76 1.62
N GLN A 181 1.03 10.93 2.60
CA GLN A 181 1.58 9.87 3.45
C GLN A 181 1.78 10.38 4.87
N TYR A 182 1.76 9.48 5.81
CA TYR A 182 2.33 9.70 7.13
C TYR A 182 3.85 9.50 7.10
N TYR A 183 4.55 10.33 7.86
CA TYR A 183 5.96 10.17 8.19
C TYR A 183 6.04 9.94 9.69
N VAL A 184 6.27 8.69 10.10
CA VAL A 184 6.20 8.28 11.51
C VAL A 184 7.44 7.51 11.89
N GLY A 185 7.86 7.60 13.15
CA GLY A 185 9.03 6.85 13.57
C GLY A 185 9.41 7.03 15.03
N THR A 186 10.56 6.46 15.34
CA THR A 186 11.21 6.59 16.64
C THR A 186 12.62 7.13 16.49
N SER A 187 13.09 7.82 17.52
CA SER A 187 14.46 8.35 17.56
C SER A 187 15.54 7.27 17.42
N SER A 188 15.21 6.04 17.80
CA SER A 188 16.14 4.91 17.77
C SER A 188 16.15 4.14 16.46
N LYS A 189 15.03 4.10 15.71
CA LYS A 189 14.89 3.30 14.47
C LYS A 189 14.72 4.15 13.22
N GLY A 190 14.58 5.48 13.37
CA GLY A 190 14.28 6.39 12.27
C GLY A 190 12.80 6.38 11.88
N ALA A 191 12.51 6.96 10.73
CA ALA A 191 11.18 7.14 10.21
C ALA A 191 10.81 6.12 9.13
N MET A 192 9.50 5.94 8.94
CA MET A 192 8.92 5.25 7.79
C MET A 192 7.87 6.12 7.11
N ARG A 193 7.70 5.95 5.81
CA ARG A 193 6.53 6.42 5.07
C ARG A 193 5.43 5.38 5.16
N LEU A 194 4.23 5.85 5.46
CA LEU A 194 3.09 4.97 5.67
C LEU A 194 1.86 5.56 4.98
N ALA A 195 1.16 4.75 4.20
CA ALA A 195 -0.16 5.10 3.70
C ALA A 195 -1.20 5.01 4.83
N ASP A 196 -2.35 5.64 4.66
CA ASP A 196 -3.45 5.53 5.61
C ASP A 196 -4.15 4.17 5.49
N PRO A 197 -4.34 3.42 6.59
CA PRO A 197 -4.98 2.10 6.54
C PRO A 197 -6.46 2.13 6.13
N TYR A 198 -7.11 3.28 6.19
CA TYR A 198 -8.53 3.47 5.83
C TYR A 198 -8.71 4.14 4.46
N THR A 199 -7.64 4.32 3.71
CA THR A 199 -7.72 4.92 2.38
C THR A 199 -8.61 4.10 1.44
N GLU A 200 -9.39 4.77 0.59
CA GLU A 200 -10.23 4.12 -0.42
C GLU A 200 -9.52 3.93 -1.77
N LYS A 201 -8.37 4.55 -1.93
CA LYS A 201 -7.51 4.42 -3.12
C LYS A 201 -6.06 4.67 -2.73
N ILE A 202 -5.18 3.82 -3.21
CA ILE A 202 -3.74 3.98 -3.11
C ILE A 202 -3.11 4.18 -4.50
N LEU A 203 -1.91 4.73 -4.52
CA LEU A 203 -1.04 4.75 -5.68
C LEU A 203 0.18 3.88 -5.40
N ASP A 204 0.47 2.97 -6.32
CA ASP A 204 1.58 2.03 -6.25
C ASP A 204 2.59 2.32 -7.38
N PRO A 205 3.80 2.81 -7.09
CA PRO A 205 4.79 3.16 -8.10
C PRO A 205 5.30 1.94 -8.87
N ASP A 206 5.19 0.75 -8.29
CA ASP A 206 5.73 -0.46 -8.86
C ASP A 206 4.73 -1.17 -9.77
N ASN A 207 3.44 -1.16 -9.45
CA ASN A 207 2.42 -1.97 -10.12
C ASN A 207 1.44 -1.15 -10.97
N ASP A 208 1.07 0.08 -10.60
CA ASP A 208 0.07 0.89 -11.32
C ASP A 208 0.44 1.13 -12.79
N LYS A 209 1.71 1.24 -13.10
CA LYS A 209 2.22 1.45 -14.46
C LYS A 209 1.87 0.33 -15.44
N TYR A 210 1.56 -0.86 -14.95
CA TYR A 210 1.19 -2.03 -15.75
C TYR A 210 -0.33 -2.18 -15.95
N ILE A 211 -1.15 -1.40 -15.26
CA ILE A 211 -2.60 -1.41 -15.46
C ILE A 211 -2.93 -0.68 -16.76
N PRO A 212 -3.69 -1.30 -17.70
CA PRO A 212 -4.07 -0.61 -18.94
C PRO A 212 -4.89 0.66 -18.68
N ALA A 213 -4.66 1.71 -19.48
CA ALA A 213 -5.44 2.95 -19.39
C ALA A 213 -6.93 2.75 -19.73
N SER A 214 -7.27 1.68 -20.45
CA SER A 214 -8.65 1.28 -20.72
C SER A 214 -9.36 0.70 -19.48
N THR A 215 -8.61 0.15 -18.53
CA THR A 215 -9.14 -0.39 -17.27
C THR A 215 -9.18 0.69 -16.21
N TYR A 216 -8.10 1.44 -16.07
CA TYR A 216 -8.01 2.57 -15.12
C TYR A 216 -7.29 3.75 -15.78
N PRO A 217 -7.90 4.94 -15.89
CA PRO A 217 -7.29 6.10 -16.55
C PRO A 217 -5.94 6.49 -15.96
N GLY A 218 -5.00 6.88 -16.83
CA GLY A 218 -3.63 7.16 -16.42
C GLY A 218 -3.48 8.43 -15.59
N ASP A 219 -4.30 9.44 -15.84
CA ASP A 219 -4.36 10.71 -15.09
C ASP A 219 -4.86 10.52 -13.65
N GLU A 220 -5.70 9.53 -13.41
CA GLU A 220 -6.17 9.15 -12.07
C GLU A 220 -5.16 8.28 -11.29
N ARG A 221 -4.02 7.92 -11.89
CA ARG A 221 -2.95 7.09 -11.31
C ARG A 221 -1.62 7.83 -11.24
N GLN A 222 -1.65 9.14 -11.29
CA GLN A 222 -0.42 9.93 -11.30
C GLN A 222 0.28 9.90 -9.95
N TYR A 223 1.37 9.15 -9.90
CA TYR A 223 2.20 9.02 -8.69
C TYR A 223 2.96 10.33 -8.42
N PRO A 224 3.00 10.82 -7.16
CA PRO A 224 3.70 12.05 -6.83
C PRO A 224 5.23 11.87 -6.84
N ASP A 225 5.94 12.84 -7.41
CA ASP A 225 7.42 12.81 -7.52
C ASP A 225 8.13 12.68 -6.15
N LYS A 226 7.49 13.16 -5.08
CA LYS A 226 8.04 13.16 -3.71
C LYS A 226 7.50 12.02 -2.85
N GLY A 227 6.65 11.15 -3.40
CA GLY A 227 6.15 9.97 -2.72
C GLY A 227 7.22 8.88 -2.58
N ILE A 228 7.08 8.04 -1.57
CA ILE A 228 7.95 6.87 -1.34
C ILE A 228 7.08 5.66 -0.99
N GLY A 229 7.06 4.61 -1.83
CA GLY A 229 6.21 3.45 -1.64
C GLY A 229 4.72 3.75 -1.87
N LEU A 230 3.84 3.12 -1.13
CA LEU A 230 2.39 3.26 -1.31
C LEU A 230 1.91 4.62 -0.81
N VAL A 231 1.10 5.30 -1.62
CA VAL A 231 0.58 6.66 -1.35
C VAL A 231 -0.93 6.64 -1.29
N SER A 232 -1.50 7.19 -0.22
CA SER A 232 -2.95 7.38 -0.07
C SER A 232 -3.45 8.58 -0.85
N THR A 233 -4.71 8.53 -1.28
CA THR A 233 -5.40 9.68 -1.86
C THR A 233 -6.70 9.99 -1.14
N PHE A 234 -7.15 11.23 -1.24
CA PHE A 234 -8.50 11.64 -0.83
C PHE A 234 -9.00 12.80 -1.68
N ARG A 235 -10.32 12.95 -1.72
CA ARG A 235 -11.02 14.10 -2.32
C ARG A 235 -12.15 14.49 -1.39
N LEU A 236 -12.25 15.79 -1.04
CA LEU A 236 -13.27 16.26 -0.11
C LEU A 236 -14.69 16.07 -0.65
N GLN A 237 -14.88 16.42 -1.92
CA GLN A 237 -16.17 16.29 -2.60
C GLN A 237 -16.05 15.23 -3.69
N GLN A 238 -16.49 14.02 -3.39
CA GLN A 238 -16.58 12.96 -4.38
C GLN A 238 -17.85 13.15 -5.23
N GLN A 239 -17.72 12.91 -6.53
CA GLN A 239 -18.89 12.88 -7.40
C GLN A 239 -19.79 11.70 -7.02
N GLU A 240 -21.05 11.99 -6.74
CA GLU A 240 -22.02 10.94 -6.47
C GLU A 240 -22.34 10.15 -7.74
N TYR A 241 -22.37 8.83 -7.63
CA TYR A 241 -22.82 7.98 -8.72
C TYR A 241 -24.34 8.00 -8.79
N GLY A 242 -24.88 8.26 -9.99
CA GLY A 242 -26.34 8.25 -10.22
C GLY A 242 -26.88 6.83 -10.37
N TRP A 243 -27.32 6.21 -9.29
CA TRP A 243 -27.92 4.87 -9.30
C TRP A 243 -29.25 4.86 -10.07
N ASN A 244 -29.39 3.89 -10.99
CA ASN A 244 -30.63 3.70 -11.75
C ASN A 244 -31.57 2.66 -11.09
N ASN A 245 -31.02 1.75 -10.29
CA ASN A 245 -31.75 0.62 -9.71
C ASN A 245 -31.74 0.67 -8.18
N THR A 246 -32.26 1.75 -7.60
CA THR A 246 -32.29 2.00 -6.14
C THR A 246 -33.22 1.07 -5.37
N ASP A 247 -34.24 0.50 -6.04
CA ASP A 247 -35.28 -0.35 -5.43
C ASP A 247 -34.97 -1.85 -5.52
N PHE A 248 -33.76 -2.21 -5.99
CA PHE A 248 -33.35 -3.60 -6.09
C PHE A 248 -33.39 -4.30 -4.73
N LYS A 249 -33.99 -5.47 -4.70
CA LYS A 249 -34.04 -6.36 -3.54
C LYS A 249 -33.93 -7.81 -3.99
N ILE A 250 -33.19 -8.60 -3.25
CA ILE A 250 -33.17 -10.05 -3.40
C ILE A 250 -34.57 -10.56 -3.01
N LYS A 251 -35.28 -11.21 -3.95
CA LYS A 251 -36.64 -11.69 -3.74
C LYS A 251 -36.71 -12.90 -2.81
N ASP A 252 -35.72 -13.79 -2.95
CA ASP A 252 -35.66 -15.06 -2.22
C ASP A 252 -34.20 -15.44 -1.98
N VAL A 253 -33.74 -15.26 -0.76
CA VAL A 253 -32.36 -15.57 -0.36
C VAL A 253 -32.08 -17.08 -0.27
N ASP A 254 -33.13 -17.91 -0.13
CA ASP A 254 -32.99 -19.36 -0.03
C ASP A 254 -32.81 -20.03 -1.41
N ASN A 255 -33.13 -19.30 -2.49
CA ASN A 255 -33.01 -19.77 -3.87
C ASN A 255 -32.00 -18.98 -4.71
N LEU A 256 -30.86 -18.62 -4.12
CA LEU A 256 -29.76 -18.01 -4.86
C LEU A 256 -29.05 -19.04 -5.72
N MET A 257 -28.88 -18.72 -7.01
CA MET A 257 -27.95 -19.37 -7.91
C MET A 257 -26.77 -18.44 -8.09
N ILE A 258 -25.72 -18.72 -7.32
CA ILE A 258 -24.54 -17.87 -7.21
C ILE A 258 -23.51 -18.30 -8.27
N TYR A 259 -22.99 -17.32 -9.00
CA TYR A 259 -21.84 -17.47 -9.88
C TYR A 259 -20.63 -16.81 -9.23
N GLU A 260 -19.70 -17.61 -8.71
CA GLU A 260 -18.43 -17.11 -8.19
C GLU A 260 -17.55 -16.67 -9.37
N MET A 261 -17.01 -15.47 -9.32
CA MET A 261 -16.30 -14.84 -10.42
C MET A 261 -14.94 -14.28 -9.98
N LEU A 262 -13.87 -14.79 -10.59
CA LEU A 262 -12.58 -14.11 -10.59
C LEU A 262 -12.52 -13.18 -11.81
N LEU A 263 -12.58 -11.88 -11.59
CA LEU A 263 -12.59 -10.87 -12.68
C LEU A 263 -11.40 -11.03 -13.63
N ARG A 264 -10.20 -11.28 -13.09
CA ARG A 264 -8.96 -11.49 -13.85
C ARG A 264 -9.11 -12.58 -14.94
N ASP A 265 -9.81 -13.66 -14.63
CA ASP A 265 -9.87 -14.86 -15.49
C ASP A 265 -11.19 -14.99 -16.27
N PHE A 266 -12.17 -14.14 -15.97
CA PHE A 266 -13.51 -14.26 -16.55
C PHE A 266 -13.58 -13.83 -18.03
N THR A 267 -12.79 -12.82 -18.41
CA THR A 267 -12.72 -12.33 -19.79
C THR A 267 -11.28 -12.03 -20.18
N GLU A 268 -11.03 -11.87 -21.48
CA GLU A 268 -9.70 -11.53 -22.02
C GLU A 268 -9.15 -10.20 -21.45
N SER A 269 -10.03 -9.22 -21.18
CA SER A 269 -9.61 -7.94 -20.56
C SER A 269 -9.32 -8.06 -19.07
N GLY A 270 -9.83 -9.09 -18.39
CA GLY A 270 -9.59 -9.36 -16.98
C GLY A 270 -10.12 -8.26 -16.03
N ASP A 271 -11.12 -7.48 -16.45
CA ASP A 271 -11.61 -6.31 -15.74
C ASP A 271 -13.15 -6.21 -15.73
N LEU A 272 -13.66 -5.25 -15.00
CA LEU A 272 -15.10 -4.97 -14.90
C LEU A 272 -15.73 -4.61 -16.24
N SER A 273 -14.99 -3.98 -17.15
CA SER A 273 -15.47 -3.66 -18.49
C SER A 273 -15.75 -4.94 -19.29
N GLY A 274 -14.88 -5.94 -19.18
CA GLY A 274 -15.10 -7.27 -19.74
C GLY A 274 -16.31 -7.98 -19.15
N ALA A 275 -16.41 -7.95 -17.81
CA ALA A 275 -17.52 -8.58 -17.10
C ALA A 275 -18.88 -7.93 -17.44
N LEU A 276 -18.94 -6.60 -17.55
CA LEU A 276 -20.14 -5.87 -18.00
C LEU A 276 -20.65 -6.35 -19.36
N ARG A 277 -19.76 -6.61 -20.33
CA ARG A 277 -20.14 -7.11 -21.65
C ARG A 277 -20.71 -8.54 -21.63
N LYS A 278 -20.56 -9.26 -20.52
CA LYS A 278 -21.01 -10.64 -20.36
C LYS A 278 -22.26 -10.80 -19.47
N LEU A 279 -22.83 -9.71 -18.97
CA LEU A 279 -23.99 -9.78 -18.07
C LEU A 279 -25.21 -10.43 -18.70
N ASP A 280 -25.47 -10.21 -20.00
CA ASP A 280 -26.59 -10.85 -20.69
C ASP A 280 -26.39 -12.37 -20.83
N TYR A 281 -25.15 -12.82 -21.02
CA TYR A 281 -24.80 -14.24 -20.96
C TYR A 281 -25.07 -14.82 -19.58
N LEU A 282 -24.61 -14.16 -18.52
CA LEU A 282 -24.85 -14.60 -17.14
C LEU A 282 -26.34 -14.63 -16.79
N GLN A 283 -27.10 -13.66 -17.24
CA GLN A 283 -28.57 -13.65 -17.07
C GLN A 283 -29.21 -14.85 -17.80
N THR A 284 -28.73 -15.19 -19.00
CA THR A 284 -29.23 -16.35 -19.78
C THR A 284 -28.94 -17.68 -19.10
N LEU A 285 -27.87 -17.78 -18.29
CA LEU A 285 -27.59 -18.95 -17.47
C LEU A 285 -28.60 -19.13 -16.32
N GLY A 286 -29.42 -18.12 -16.05
CA GLY A 286 -30.44 -18.15 -15.00
C GLY A 286 -29.88 -17.88 -13.60
N ILE A 287 -28.66 -17.36 -13.47
CA ILE A 287 -28.11 -16.94 -12.18
C ILE A 287 -28.85 -15.70 -11.67
N ASN A 288 -28.91 -15.56 -10.36
CA ASN A 288 -29.51 -14.38 -9.70
C ASN A 288 -28.57 -13.74 -8.65
N ALA A 289 -27.34 -14.22 -8.54
CA ALA A 289 -26.27 -13.58 -7.76
C ALA A 289 -24.91 -13.82 -8.43
N ILE A 290 -24.04 -12.85 -8.34
CA ILE A 290 -22.61 -12.95 -8.67
C ILE A 290 -21.85 -12.69 -7.37
N GLU A 291 -20.96 -13.62 -7.00
CA GLU A 291 -20.01 -13.46 -5.93
C GLU A 291 -18.64 -13.10 -6.56
N LEU A 292 -18.22 -11.87 -6.37
CA LEU A 292 -16.90 -11.44 -6.80
C LEU A 292 -15.86 -11.96 -5.80
N MET A 293 -14.89 -12.73 -6.27
CA MET A 293 -13.69 -13.04 -5.50
C MET A 293 -13.02 -11.72 -5.09
N PRO A 294 -12.18 -11.70 -4.03
CA PRO A 294 -11.79 -10.45 -3.38
C PRO A 294 -11.32 -9.36 -4.32
N VAL A 295 -11.92 -8.19 -4.17
CA VAL A 295 -11.64 -6.98 -4.97
C VAL A 295 -11.00 -5.87 -4.13
N GLN A 296 -10.65 -6.19 -2.89
CA GLN A 296 -9.82 -5.31 -2.05
C GLN A 296 -8.43 -5.19 -2.67
N GLU A 297 -7.80 -4.03 -2.52
CA GLU A 297 -6.44 -3.81 -3.04
C GLU A 297 -5.49 -4.86 -2.48
N PHE A 298 -4.85 -5.63 -3.37
CA PHE A 298 -3.92 -6.69 -3.06
C PHE A 298 -2.53 -6.40 -3.60
N ASP A 299 -1.51 -7.12 -3.13
CA ASP A 299 -0.15 -6.95 -3.62
C ASP A 299 -0.02 -7.38 -5.09
N GLY A 300 0.47 -6.45 -5.93
CA GLY A 300 0.63 -6.64 -7.37
C GLY A 300 -0.70 -6.55 -8.13
N ASN A 301 -0.67 -6.88 -9.44
CA ASN A 301 -1.85 -6.81 -10.32
C ASN A 301 -2.36 -8.20 -10.73
N ASN A 302 -1.82 -9.27 -10.19
CA ASN A 302 -2.13 -10.63 -10.61
C ASN A 302 -2.31 -11.54 -9.40
N SER A 303 -3.53 -11.56 -8.86
CA SER A 303 -3.89 -12.35 -7.69
C SER A 303 -5.32 -12.89 -7.80
N TRP A 304 -5.67 -13.82 -6.92
CA TRP A 304 -7.07 -14.17 -6.63
C TRP A 304 -7.71 -13.20 -5.63
N GLY A 305 -6.91 -12.25 -5.06
CA GLY A 305 -7.36 -11.27 -4.10
C GLY A 305 -7.24 -11.69 -2.63
N TYR A 306 -6.77 -12.92 -2.33
CA TYR A 306 -6.61 -13.40 -0.96
C TYR A 306 -5.28 -12.98 -0.30
N ASN A 307 -4.66 -11.93 -0.82
CA ASN A 307 -3.47 -11.28 -0.25
C ASN A 307 -3.67 -9.76 -0.15
N PRO A 308 -4.69 -9.30 0.60
CA PRO A 308 -5.00 -7.88 0.67
C PRO A 308 -3.89 -7.09 1.34
N CYS A 309 -3.64 -5.89 0.85
CA CYS A 309 -2.77 -4.90 1.47
C CYS A 309 -3.53 -3.65 1.96
N PHE A 310 -4.77 -3.45 1.51
CA PHE A 310 -5.69 -2.45 2.04
C PHE A 310 -7.12 -3.00 2.09
N PHE A 311 -7.77 -2.87 3.24
CA PHE A 311 -9.12 -3.41 3.43
C PHE A 311 -10.22 -2.56 2.83
N PHE A 312 -9.99 -1.24 2.66
CA PHE A 312 -11.00 -0.29 2.23
C PHE A 312 -10.77 0.26 0.82
N ALA A 313 -9.62 0.00 0.21
CA ALA A 313 -9.34 0.35 -1.17
C ALA A 313 -9.81 -0.76 -2.11
N LEU A 314 -10.35 -0.36 -3.28
CA LEU A 314 -10.68 -1.26 -4.38
C LEU A 314 -9.46 -1.43 -5.28
N ASP A 315 -9.24 -2.66 -5.76
CA ASP A 315 -8.12 -2.95 -6.65
C ASP A 315 -8.31 -2.31 -8.03
N LYS A 316 -7.32 -1.51 -8.41
CA LYS A 316 -7.30 -0.75 -9.67
C LYS A 316 -7.15 -1.63 -10.91
N ALA A 317 -6.61 -2.84 -10.77
CA ALA A 317 -6.48 -3.79 -11.88
C ALA A 317 -7.83 -4.22 -12.45
N TYR A 318 -8.91 -4.05 -11.70
CA TYR A 318 -10.26 -4.38 -12.14
C TYR A 318 -11.08 -3.18 -12.63
N GLY A 319 -10.70 -1.95 -12.29
CA GLY A 319 -11.38 -0.75 -12.73
C GLY A 319 -11.53 0.33 -11.67
N THR A 320 -12.14 1.46 -12.04
CA THR A 320 -12.40 2.58 -11.14
C THR A 320 -13.56 2.31 -10.20
N LYS A 321 -13.67 3.07 -9.10
CA LYS A 321 -14.80 3.03 -8.15
C LYS A 321 -16.15 3.16 -8.89
N ASP A 322 -16.24 4.00 -9.91
CA ASP A 322 -17.47 4.16 -10.70
C ASP A 322 -17.76 2.96 -11.60
N MET A 323 -16.72 2.26 -12.07
CA MET A 323 -16.91 1.01 -12.81
C MET A 323 -17.49 -0.10 -11.91
N TYR A 324 -17.06 -0.19 -10.64
CA TYR A 324 -17.67 -1.11 -9.67
C TYR A 324 -19.15 -0.77 -9.42
N LYS A 325 -19.47 0.50 -9.18
CA LYS A 325 -20.85 0.96 -9.00
C LYS A 325 -21.70 0.66 -10.23
N ARG A 326 -21.18 0.94 -11.43
CA ARG A 326 -21.86 0.62 -12.68
C ARG A 326 -22.09 -0.87 -12.85
N PHE A 327 -21.12 -1.71 -12.52
CA PHE A 327 -21.28 -3.16 -12.58
C PHE A 327 -22.41 -3.64 -11.67
N ILE A 328 -22.47 -3.12 -10.44
CA ILE A 328 -23.53 -3.43 -9.48
C ILE A 328 -24.91 -2.99 -10.02
N ASP A 329 -25.01 -1.74 -10.51
CA ASP A 329 -26.25 -1.17 -11.03
C ASP A 329 -26.78 -1.97 -12.25
N GLU A 330 -25.90 -2.34 -13.16
CA GLU A 330 -26.22 -3.19 -14.31
C GLU A 330 -26.60 -4.63 -13.93
N CYS A 331 -26.01 -5.18 -12.89
CA CYS A 331 -26.44 -6.46 -12.32
C CYS A 331 -27.86 -6.35 -11.72
N HIS A 332 -28.11 -5.31 -10.94
CA HIS A 332 -29.41 -5.04 -10.32
C HIS A 332 -30.50 -4.86 -11.37
N SER A 333 -30.23 -4.19 -12.50
CA SER A 333 -31.18 -4.03 -13.61
C SER A 333 -31.63 -5.37 -14.22
N ARG A 334 -30.80 -6.41 -14.09
CA ARG A 334 -31.08 -7.77 -14.57
C ARG A 334 -31.60 -8.71 -13.48
N GLY A 335 -31.85 -8.19 -12.29
CA GLY A 335 -32.28 -8.99 -11.13
C GLY A 335 -31.19 -9.84 -10.51
N ILE A 336 -29.91 -9.49 -10.73
CA ILE A 336 -28.73 -10.20 -10.24
C ILE A 336 -28.16 -9.42 -9.05
N ALA A 337 -28.04 -10.06 -7.89
CA ALA A 337 -27.34 -9.51 -6.73
C ALA A 337 -25.81 -9.57 -6.93
N VAL A 338 -25.09 -8.67 -6.28
CA VAL A 338 -23.63 -8.70 -6.23
C VAL A 338 -23.20 -8.93 -4.78
N LEU A 339 -22.40 -9.96 -4.57
CA LEU A 339 -21.78 -10.31 -3.29
C LEU A 339 -20.26 -10.03 -3.42
N PHE A 340 -19.69 -9.49 -2.35
CA PHE A 340 -18.23 -9.33 -2.26
C PHE A 340 -17.68 -10.40 -1.31
N ASP A 341 -16.78 -11.23 -1.82
CA ASP A 341 -15.90 -12.02 -0.96
C ASP A 341 -14.86 -11.07 -0.38
N VAL A 342 -14.73 -11.03 0.94
CA VAL A 342 -13.88 -10.10 1.67
C VAL A 342 -12.92 -10.81 2.61
N VAL A 343 -11.68 -10.31 2.66
CA VAL A 343 -10.61 -10.86 3.48
C VAL A 343 -10.26 -9.84 4.57
N TYR A 344 -10.62 -10.14 5.83
CA TYR A 344 -10.31 -9.29 6.99
C TYR A 344 -9.52 -10.02 8.07
N ASN A 345 -9.22 -11.30 7.86
CA ASN A 345 -8.54 -12.14 8.84
C ASN A 345 -7.01 -12.18 8.68
N HIS A 346 -6.49 -11.67 7.57
CA HIS A 346 -5.06 -11.58 7.30
C HIS A 346 -4.74 -10.46 6.29
N ALA A 347 -3.48 -10.06 6.22
CA ALA A 347 -2.98 -9.10 5.25
C ALA A 347 -1.51 -9.36 4.90
N THR A 348 -1.01 -8.71 3.86
CA THR A 348 0.40 -8.78 3.47
C THR A 348 1.27 -7.78 4.25
N GLY A 349 2.58 -7.88 4.08
CA GLY A 349 3.55 -6.96 4.68
C GLY A 349 3.42 -5.50 4.25
N ASN A 350 2.70 -5.22 3.15
CA ASN A 350 2.43 -3.85 2.69
C ASN A 350 1.27 -3.17 3.42
N MET A 351 0.48 -3.91 4.19
CA MET A 351 -0.59 -3.34 5.01
C MET A 351 -0.01 -2.33 6.02
N PRO A 352 -0.53 -1.09 6.08
CA PRO A 352 -0.01 -0.08 7.01
C PRO A 352 0.02 -0.55 8.47
N ASN A 353 -1.01 -1.25 8.94
CA ASN A 353 -1.10 -1.77 10.30
C ASN A 353 -0.09 -2.89 10.59
N VAL A 354 0.34 -3.65 9.58
CA VAL A 354 1.44 -4.60 9.68
C VAL A 354 2.77 -3.84 9.82
N ARG A 355 3.00 -2.86 8.95
CA ARG A 355 4.24 -2.09 8.87
C ARG A 355 4.48 -1.21 10.10
N LEU A 356 3.44 -0.62 10.66
CA LEU A 356 3.56 0.30 11.80
C LEU A 356 4.24 -0.37 13.00
N TYR A 357 3.99 -1.66 13.22
CA TYR A 357 4.65 -2.46 14.26
C TYR A 357 5.29 -3.71 13.66
N TRP A 358 6.43 -3.50 13.01
CA TRP A 358 7.20 -4.51 12.32
C TRP A 358 8.45 -4.93 13.09
N ASN A 359 8.78 -6.21 13.07
CA ASN A 359 10.02 -6.77 13.61
C ASN A 359 10.98 -7.12 12.46
N GLU A 360 11.89 -6.21 12.14
CA GLU A 360 12.89 -6.39 11.08
C GLU A 360 13.73 -7.67 11.29
N ALA A 361 14.07 -7.96 12.55
CA ALA A 361 14.90 -9.12 12.86
C ALA A 361 14.20 -10.45 12.58
N LYS A 362 12.88 -10.52 12.62
CA LYS A 362 12.10 -11.72 12.39
C LYS A 362 11.36 -11.73 11.05
N GLY A 363 11.25 -10.57 10.38
CA GLY A 363 10.51 -10.44 9.12
C GLY A 363 9.01 -10.72 9.29
N CYS A 364 8.41 -10.24 10.39
CA CYS A 364 7.00 -10.44 10.73
C CYS A 364 6.48 -9.28 11.57
N PRO A 365 5.17 -9.15 11.83
CA PRO A 365 4.65 -8.21 12.80
C PRO A 365 5.33 -8.37 14.16
N ALA A 366 5.56 -7.27 14.85
CA ALA A 366 6.13 -7.31 16.20
C ALA A 366 5.13 -7.95 17.18
N SER A 367 5.64 -8.57 18.25
CA SER A 367 4.79 -9.24 19.27
C SER A 367 3.83 -8.28 19.99
N ASN A 368 4.10 -6.98 19.92
CA ASN A 368 3.24 -5.91 20.48
C ASN A 368 2.37 -5.22 19.42
N ASN A 369 2.32 -5.74 18.16
CA ASN A 369 1.40 -5.23 17.16
C ASN A 369 -0.05 -5.43 17.62
N PRO A 370 -0.90 -4.38 17.67
CA PRO A 370 -2.26 -4.50 18.19
C PRO A 370 -3.25 -5.16 17.22
N TRP A 371 -2.89 -5.32 15.95
CA TRP A 371 -3.78 -5.87 14.92
C TRP A 371 -3.37 -7.24 14.40
N PHE A 372 -2.06 -7.55 14.37
CA PHE A 372 -1.51 -8.74 13.73
C PHE A 372 -0.64 -9.54 14.69
N ASN A 373 -0.68 -10.87 14.55
CA ASN A 373 0.10 -11.79 15.37
C ASN A 373 1.54 -11.87 14.84
N GLU A 374 2.51 -12.06 15.74
CA GLU A 374 3.90 -12.37 15.39
C GLU A 374 4.02 -13.68 14.59
N THR A 375 3.16 -14.62 14.90
CA THR A 375 3.06 -15.90 14.17
C THR A 375 1.64 -16.03 13.65
N ALA A 376 1.49 -16.12 12.34
CA ALA A 376 0.19 -16.33 11.72
C ALA A 376 -0.41 -17.67 12.18
N PRO A 377 -1.68 -17.72 12.58
CA PRO A 377 -2.34 -18.95 13.02
C PRO A 377 -2.77 -19.86 11.87
N HIS A 378 -2.24 -19.65 10.67
CA HIS A 378 -2.56 -20.37 9.44
C HIS A 378 -1.29 -20.63 8.59
N PRO A 379 -1.32 -21.58 7.63
CA PRO A 379 -0.15 -21.95 6.86
C PRO A 379 0.16 -21.04 5.65
N PHE A 380 -0.57 -19.94 5.47
CA PHE A 380 -0.36 -19.01 4.36
C PHE A 380 0.80 -18.05 4.65
N SER A 381 1.46 -17.55 3.60
CA SER A 381 2.60 -16.62 3.69
C SER A 381 2.16 -15.14 3.87
N VAL A 382 1.14 -14.90 4.66
CA VAL A 382 0.56 -13.60 5.03
C VAL A 382 0.41 -13.52 6.55
N PHE A 383 0.08 -12.35 7.11
CA PHE A 383 0.06 -12.11 8.55
C PHE A 383 -1.36 -11.96 9.11
#